data_8b0b48a7614f6021c3377073b6cb9bf3
#
_entry.id   8b0b48a7614f6021c3377073b6cb9bf3
#
_cell.length_a   1.000
_cell.length_b   1.000
_cell.length_c   1.000
_cell.angle_alpha   90.00
_cell.angle_beta   90.00
_cell.angle_gamma   90.00
#
_symmetry.space_group_name_H-M   'P 1'
#
loop_
_entity.id
_entity.type
_entity.pdbx_description
1 polymer ?
#
loop_
_entity_poly.entity_id
_entity_poly.type
_entity_poly.pdbx_seq_one_letter_code
_entity_poly.pdbx_strand_id
1 'polypeptide(L)'
;MTLRSLSGVFVTALLLAGASPALAATKHGVTPLSPKANATVPSGQSPTFKMRVKGKGQVWVHVCKSNKKNGDGVICSEESIGRASKKGGVFQYKPKFFDFDEFWLNSPGTYYWQAHRIQCEGGVSDCLQEGPVVKFKVG
;
A
#
# COMPACT_ATOMS: atom_id res chain seq x y z
N MET A 1 -67.56 -27.05 9.12
CA MET A 1 -66.71 -25.93 9.57
C MET A 1 -65.24 -26.29 9.27
N THR A 2 -64.67 -25.72 8.23
CA THR A 2 -63.29 -25.97 7.82
C THR A 2 -62.42 -24.74 8.11
N LEU A 3 -61.52 -24.90 9.08
CA LEU A 3 -60.47 -23.88 9.35
C LEU A 3 -59.39 -23.96 8.29
N ARG A 4 -59.18 -22.88 7.54
CA ARG A 4 -58.05 -22.69 6.64
C ARG A 4 -56.89 -22.06 7.44
N SER A 5 -55.83 -22.81 7.57
CA SER A 5 -54.52 -22.33 8.07
C SER A 5 -53.85 -21.48 7.03
N LEU A 6 -53.58 -20.20 7.34
CA LEU A 6 -52.75 -19.30 6.55
C LEU A 6 -51.29 -19.42 7.03
N SER A 7 -50.45 -20.09 6.26
CA SER A 7 -49.03 -20.12 6.47
C SER A 7 -48.41 -18.83 5.90
N GLY A 8 -47.99 -17.94 6.79
CA GLY A 8 -47.25 -16.75 6.42
C GLY A 8 -45.80 -17.10 6.14
N VAL A 9 -45.37 -16.89 4.92
CA VAL A 9 -43.95 -16.98 4.51
C VAL A 9 -43.24 -15.67 4.89
N PHE A 10 -42.38 -15.73 5.89
CA PHE A 10 -41.48 -14.61 6.20
C PHE A 10 -40.29 -14.65 5.25
N VAL A 11 -40.25 -13.74 4.28
CA VAL A 11 -39.09 -13.50 3.46
C VAL A 11 -38.14 -12.60 4.23
N THR A 12 -37.10 -13.18 4.81
CA THR A 12 -36.03 -12.42 5.46
C THR A 12 -35.11 -11.87 4.35
N ALA A 13 -35.22 -10.59 4.06
CA ALA A 13 -34.29 -9.90 3.15
C ALA A 13 -32.94 -9.73 3.87
N LEU A 14 -31.95 -10.51 3.45
CA LEU A 14 -30.54 -10.30 3.85
C LEU A 14 -30.04 -9.04 3.16
N LEU A 15 -29.93 -7.94 3.89
CA LEU A 15 -29.19 -6.75 3.48
C LEU A 15 -27.70 -7.06 3.52
N LEU A 16 -27.13 -7.44 2.38
CA LEU A 16 -25.69 -7.45 2.17
C LEU A 16 -25.21 -5.99 2.21
N ALA A 17 -24.74 -5.56 3.38
CA ALA A 17 -24.00 -4.32 3.49
C ALA A 17 -22.70 -4.47 2.73
N GLY A 18 -22.69 -4.07 1.46
CA GLY A 18 -21.50 -3.98 0.63
C GLY A 18 -20.56 -2.96 1.24
N ALA A 19 -19.50 -3.41 1.90
CA ALA A 19 -18.41 -2.54 2.30
C ALA A 19 -17.77 -1.97 1.04
N SER A 20 -18.02 -0.70 0.73
CA SER A 20 -17.34 0.00 -0.34
C SER A 20 -15.85 -0.06 -0.07
N PRO A 21 -15.00 -0.46 -1.05
CA PRO A 21 -13.56 -0.46 -0.87
C PRO A 21 -13.12 0.99 -0.59
N ALA A 22 -12.51 1.21 0.57
CA ALA A 22 -11.95 2.51 0.91
C ALA A 22 -10.95 2.90 -0.19
N LEU A 23 -11.17 4.07 -0.81
CA LEU A 23 -10.24 4.61 -1.80
C LEU A 23 -8.88 4.81 -1.14
N ALA A 24 -7.81 4.37 -1.80
CA ALA A 24 -6.47 4.57 -1.30
C ALA A 24 -6.17 6.07 -1.17
N ALA A 25 -5.62 6.48 -0.03
CA ALA A 25 -5.21 7.86 0.19
C ALA A 25 -4.18 8.28 -0.87
N THR A 26 -4.27 9.52 -1.33
CA THR A 26 -3.34 10.12 -2.29
C THR A 26 -2.65 11.31 -1.63
N LYS A 27 -1.34 11.38 -1.75
CA LYS A 27 -0.55 12.54 -1.30
C LYS A 27 0.51 12.86 -2.34
N HIS A 28 0.66 14.14 -2.69
CA HIS A 28 1.58 14.65 -3.72
C HIS A 28 1.50 13.88 -5.06
N GLY A 29 0.29 13.46 -5.44
CA GLY A 29 0.05 12.68 -6.65
C GLY A 29 0.47 11.21 -6.59
N VAL A 30 0.91 10.73 -5.43
CA VAL A 30 1.26 9.32 -5.19
C VAL A 30 0.07 8.60 -4.56
N THR A 31 -0.40 7.55 -5.23
CA THR A 31 -1.51 6.70 -4.76
C THR A 31 -1.02 5.26 -4.63
N PRO A 32 -0.86 4.74 -3.41
CA PRO A 32 -0.51 3.34 -3.19
C PRO A 32 -1.62 2.41 -3.69
N LEU A 33 -1.26 1.30 -4.32
CA LEU A 33 -2.19 0.32 -4.85
C LEU A 33 -2.04 -1.07 -4.21
N SER A 34 -0.79 -1.49 -3.94
CA SER A 34 -0.48 -2.81 -3.37
C SER A 34 0.88 -2.81 -2.69
N PRO A 35 1.05 -3.48 -1.55
CA PRO A 35 -0.01 -4.03 -0.68
C PRO A 35 -0.95 -2.93 -0.18
N LYS A 36 -2.24 -3.25 -0.05
CA LYS A 36 -3.23 -2.33 0.52
C LYS A 36 -3.03 -2.21 2.03
N ALA A 37 -3.59 -1.15 2.60
CA ALA A 37 -3.61 -0.98 4.06
C ALA A 37 -4.22 -2.20 4.75
N ASN A 38 -3.53 -2.69 5.78
CA ASN A 38 -3.88 -3.88 6.56
C ASN A 38 -3.91 -5.22 5.79
N ALA A 39 -3.44 -5.26 4.54
CA ALA A 39 -3.25 -6.51 3.81
C ALA A 39 -2.22 -7.41 4.53
N THR A 40 -2.39 -8.71 4.40
CA THR A 40 -1.40 -9.70 4.84
C THR A 40 -0.65 -10.24 3.62
N VAL A 41 0.67 -10.21 3.68
CA VAL A 41 1.58 -10.79 2.70
C VAL A 41 2.18 -12.05 3.32
N PRO A 42 2.24 -13.18 2.60
CA PRO A 42 2.85 -14.38 3.12
C PRO A 42 4.31 -14.16 3.49
N SER A 43 4.73 -14.71 4.63
CA SER A 43 6.13 -14.70 5.08
C SER A 43 7.02 -15.41 4.06
N GLY A 44 8.24 -14.90 3.85
CA GLY A 44 9.18 -15.46 2.89
C GLY A 44 8.88 -15.15 1.43
N GLN A 45 7.85 -14.36 1.15
CA GLN A 45 7.53 -13.89 -0.20
C GLN A 45 7.83 -12.40 -0.34
N SER A 46 8.42 -12.04 -1.47
CA SER A 46 8.64 -10.63 -1.81
C SER A 46 7.39 -10.06 -2.46
N PRO A 47 6.66 -9.16 -1.80
CA PRO A 47 5.49 -8.53 -2.40
C PRO A 47 5.91 -7.60 -3.54
N THR A 48 5.01 -7.39 -4.49
CA THR A 48 5.18 -6.32 -5.48
C THR A 48 4.48 -5.07 -4.98
N PHE A 49 5.27 -4.03 -4.70
CA PHE A 49 4.75 -2.72 -4.36
C PHE A 49 4.30 -2.02 -5.63
N LYS A 50 3.04 -1.62 -5.67
CA LYS A 50 2.44 -0.95 -6.83
C LYS A 50 1.86 0.40 -6.42
N MET A 51 2.07 1.40 -7.25
CA MET A 51 1.52 2.74 -7.02
C MET A 51 1.22 3.43 -8.34
N ARG A 52 0.23 4.28 -8.32
CA ARG A 52 -0.02 5.25 -9.39
C ARG A 52 0.62 6.56 -9.00
N VAL A 53 1.33 7.17 -9.93
CA VAL A 53 2.01 8.45 -9.70
C VAL A 53 1.65 9.40 -10.81
N LYS A 54 1.14 10.56 -10.44
CA LYS A 54 0.90 11.67 -11.36
C LYS A 54 2.15 12.54 -11.43
N GLY A 55 2.50 12.98 -12.64
CA GLY A 55 3.66 13.84 -12.89
C GLY A 55 4.91 13.07 -13.30
N LYS A 56 6.00 13.80 -13.46
CA LYS A 56 7.32 13.32 -13.88
C LYS A 56 8.20 13.00 -12.66
N GLY A 57 9.31 12.35 -12.88
CA GLY A 57 10.32 12.09 -11.86
C GLY A 57 10.56 10.61 -11.60
N GLN A 58 11.57 10.36 -10.79
CA GLN A 58 11.88 9.01 -10.34
C GLN A 58 11.00 8.64 -9.14
N VAL A 59 10.59 7.38 -9.07
CA VAL A 59 9.77 6.87 -7.98
C VAL A 59 10.57 5.84 -7.21
N TRP A 60 10.61 6.01 -5.90
CA TRP A 60 11.30 5.15 -4.96
C TRP A 60 10.34 4.61 -3.92
N VAL A 61 10.62 3.42 -3.42
CA VAL A 61 9.80 2.74 -2.41
C VAL A 61 10.65 2.45 -1.19
N HIS A 62 10.16 2.87 -0.05
CA HIS A 62 10.70 2.52 1.27
C HIS A 62 9.82 1.47 1.91
N VAL A 63 10.43 0.50 2.56
CA VAL A 63 9.72 -0.52 3.34
C VAL A 63 10.44 -0.71 4.67
N CYS A 64 9.74 -0.69 5.79
CA CYS A 64 10.35 -0.80 7.12
C CYS A 64 9.39 -1.27 8.22
N LYS A 65 9.94 -1.58 9.37
CA LYS A 65 9.17 -1.95 10.58
C LYS A 65 8.62 -0.76 11.36
N SER A 66 9.07 0.45 11.05
CA SER A 66 8.66 1.67 11.75
C SER A 66 7.94 2.63 10.80
N ASN A 67 6.93 3.32 11.29
CA ASN A 67 6.28 4.43 10.59
C ASN A 67 6.87 5.79 10.94
N LYS A 68 7.96 5.82 11.69
CA LYS A 68 8.63 7.07 12.08
C LYS A 68 9.24 7.73 10.84
N LYS A 69 8.89 8.98 10.63
CA LYS A 69 9.38 9.79 9.52
C LYS A 69 10.62 10.57 9.91
N ASN A 70 11.51 10.80 8.97
CA ASN A 70 12.61 11.75 9.07
C ASN A 70 12.15 13.19 8.78
N GLY A 71 13.08 14.14 8.75
CA GLY A 71 12.80 15.55 8.45
C GLY A 71 12.18 15.79 7.08
N ASP A 72 12.40 14.89 6.10
CA ASP A 72 11.84 14.97 4.76
C ASP A 72 10.46 14.29 4.64
N GLY A 73 9.91 13.83 5.74
CA GLY A 73 8.61 13.15 5.77
C GLY A 73 8.63 11.70 5.25
N VAL A 74 9.81 11.11 5.11
CA VAL A 74 10.03 9.75 4.60
C VAL A 74 10.30 8.79 5.74
N ILE A 75 9.66 7.62 5.71
CA ILE A 75 9.94 6.55 6.67
C ILE A 75 11.28 5.89 6.34
N CYS A 76 12.00 5.43 7.39
CA CYS A 76 13.27 4.71 7.30
C CYS A 76 14.23 5.20 6.18
N SER A 77 14.84 6.32 6.38
CA SER A 77 15.75 6.95 5.40
C SER A 77 16.99 6.14 5.03
N GLU A 78 17.34 5.13 5.82
CA GLU A 78 18.57 4.34 5.67
C GLU A 78 18.33 2.88 5.35
N GLU A 79 17.08 2.40 5.43
CA GLU A 79 16.73 1.00 5.20
C GLU A 79 15.86 0.86 3.96
N SER A 80 16.17 -0.14 3.15
CA SER A 80 15.28 -0.72 2.15
C SER A 80 14.65 0.24 1.16
N ILE A 81 15.46 0.80 0.31
CA ILE A 81 15.03 1.69 -0.76
C ILE A 81 15.22 1.00 -2.11
N GLY A 82 14.16 0.95 -2.89
CA GLY A 82 14.23 0.47 -4.25
C GLY A 82 13.55 1.40 -5.24
N ARG A 83 14.16 1.54 -6.42
CA ARG A 83 13.59 2.32 -7.51
C ARG A 83 12.49 1.55 -8.19
N ALA A 84 11.31 2.14 -8.31
CA ALA A 84 10.21 1.57 -9.04
C ALA A 84 10.35 1.80 -10.56
N SER A 85 9.94 0.82 -11.34
CA SER A 85 9.85 0.90 -12.80
C SER A 85 8.41 1.09 -13.24
N LYS A 86 8.18 1.83 -14.31
CA LYS A 86 6.84 2.04 -14.87
C LYS A 86 6.48 0.91 -15.81
N LYS A 87 5.31 0.29 -15.57
CA LYS A 87 4.74 -0.74 -16.42
C LYS A 87 3.25 -0.50 -16.59
N GLY A 88 2.79 -0.23 -17.82
CA GLY A 88 1.37 -0.03 -18.10
C GLY A 88 0.71 1.11 -17.29
N GLY A 89 1.40 2.25 -17.09
CA GLY A 89 0.87 3.37 -16.32
C GLY A 89 0.95 3.25 -14.80
N VAL A 90 1.38 2.10 -14.29
CA VAL A 90 1.59 1.83 -12.86
C VAL A 90 3.08 1.69 -12.59
N PHE A 91 3.56 2.31 -11.52
CA PHE A 91 4.91 2.07 -11.03
C PHE A 91 4.91 0.81 -10.17
N GLN A 92 5.94 -0.01 -10.32
CA GLN A 92 6.10 -1.27 -9.62
C GLN A 92 7.53 -1.40 -9.10
N TYR A 93 7.63 -1.89 -7.87
CA TYR A 93 8.88 -2.31 -7.26
C TYR A 93 8.68 -3.68 -6.62
N LYS A 94 9.48 -4.64 -7.03
CA LYS A 94 9.57 -5.94 -6.39
C LYS A 94 10.96 -6.07 -5.80
N PRO A 95 11.10 -6.07 -4.48
CA PRO A 95 12.38 -6.27 -3.84
C PRO A 95 13.02 -7.55 -4.33
N LYS A 96 14.29 -7.48 -4.68
CA LYS A 96 15.11 -8.66 -4.90
C LYS A 96 15.69 -9.08 -3.57
N PHE A 97 16.06 -10.34 -3.48
CA PHE A 97 16.66 -10.94 -2.30
C PHE A 97 17.86 -10.14 -1.73
N PHE A 98 18.59 -9.43 -2.60
CA PHE A 98 19.76 -8.63 -2.24
C PHE A 98 19.46 -7.15 -1.93
N ASP A 99 18.23 -6.69 -2.16
CA ASP A 99 17.85 -5.30 -1.93
C ASP A 99 17.47 -5.03 -0.47
N PHE A 100 17.28 -6.10 0.30
CA PHE A 100 16.91 -6.06 1.71
C PHE A 100 17.83 -6.99 2.49
N ASP A 101 18.20 -6.58 3.67
CA ASP A 101 18.72 -7.53 4.64
C ASP A 101 17.73 -8.69 4.76
N GLU A 102 18.21 -9.90 4.53
CA GLU A 102 17.45 -11.14 4.33
C GLU A 102 16.37 -11.43 5.37
N PHE A 103 16.41 -10.71 6.46
CA PHE A 103 15.72 -11.13 7.67
C PHE A 103 14.34 -10.53 7.86
N TRP A 104 14.03 -9.41 7.29
CA TRP A 104 12.88 -8.71 7.83
C TRP A 104 11.57 -8.90 7.08
N LEU A 105 11.53 -9.20 5.81
CA LEU A 105 10.30 -9.67 5.15
C LEU A 105 10.02 -11.16 5.38
N ASN A 106 10.96 -11.90 5.94
CA ASN A 106 10.78 -13.29 6.36
C ASN A 106 10.19 -13.42 7.76
N SER A 107 10.18 -12.36 8.55
CA SER A 107 9.66 -12.39 9.90
C SER A 107 8.21 -11.90 9.92
N PRO A 108 7.28 -12.69 10.50
CA PRO A 108 5.93 -12.23 10.74
C PRO A 108 5.92 -10.93 11.54
N GLY A 109 5.01 -10.04 11.21
CA GLY A 109 4.91 -8.77 11.92
C GLY A 109 4.23 -7.67 11.14
N THR A 110 4.27 -6.49 11.71
CA THR A 110 3.75 -5.27 11.09
C THR A 110 4.85 -4.52 10.39
N TYR A 111 4.58 -4.13 9.16
CA TYR A 111 5.47 -3.38 8.30
C TYR A 111 4.77 -2.16 7.72
N TYR A 112 5.56 -1.24 7.23
CA TYR A 112 5.09 -0.01 6.58
C TYR A 112 5.83 0.17 5.28
N TRP A 113 5.14 0.71 4.27
CA TRP A 113 5.77 1.12 3.05
C TRP A 113 5.28 2.49 2.62
N GLN A 114 6.13 3.18 1.90
CA GLN A 114 5.85 4.50 1.38
C GLN A 114 6.56 4.65 0.03
N ALA A 115 5.86 5.16 -0.96
CA ALA A 115 6.49 5.61 -2.18
C ALA A 115 6.71 7.11 -2.13
N HIS A 116 7.80 7.58 -2.73
CA HIS A 116 8.05 8.98 -2.94
C HIS A 116 8.52 9.23 -4.36
N ARG A 117 8.27 10.42 -4.83
CA ARG A 117 8.71 10.90 -6.14
C ARG A 117 9.82 11.91 -5.95
N ILE A 118 10.86 11.80 -6.77
CA ILE A 118 11.92 12.80 -6.86
C ILE A 118 11.81 13.48 -8.21
N GLN A 119 11.54 14.77 -8.18
CA GLN A 119 11.50 15.63 -9.36
C GLN A 119 12.15 16.96 -9.00
N CYS A 120 13.34 17.18 -9.53
CA CYS A 120 14.07 18.42 -9.33
C CYS A 120 13.93 19.28 -10.59
N GLU A 121 13.10 20.30 -10.54
CA GLU A 121 13.02 21.34 -11.56
C GLU A 121 13.47 22.66 -10.93
N GLY A 122 14.68 23.10 -11.26
CA GLY A 122 15.11 24.50 -11.05
C GLY A 122 15.50 24.94 -9.65
N GLY A 123 15.67 24.05 -8.69
CA GLY A 123 16.10 24.41 -7.33
C GLY A 123 16.08 23.22 -6.36
N VAL A 124 16.97 23.22 -5.41
CA VAL A 124 17.40 21.98 -4.72
C VAL A 124 16.53 21.59 -3.52
N SER A 125 15.62 22.42 -3.04
CA SER A 125 14.98 22.19 -1.74
C SER A 125 13.68 21.39 -1.76
N ASP A 126 12.99 21.28 -2.89
CA ASP A 126 11.64 20.68 -2.93
C ASP A 126 11.52 19.49 -3.89
N CYS A 127 12.62 18.78 -4.08
CA CYS A 127 12.66 17.69 -5.04
C CYS A 127 11.89 16.45 -4.60
N LEU A 128 11.73 16.23 -3.29
CA LEU A 128 11.16 15.03 -2.75
C LEU A 128 9.69 15.23 -2.40
N GLN A 129 8.83 14.41 -3.01
CA GLN A 129 7.39 14.42 -2.77
C GLN A 129 6.96 13.06 -2.24
N GLU A 130 6.75 13.00 -0.94
CA GLU A 130 6.38 11.77 -0.27
C GLU A 130 4.90 11.43 -0.48
N GLY A 131 4.61 10.15 -0.68
CA GLY A 131 3.26 9.61 -0.69
C GLY A 131 2.77 9.24 0.72
N PRO A 132 1.55 8.68 0.80
CA PRO A 132 1.02 8.14 2.05
C PRO A 132 1.84 6.96 2.55
N VAL A 133 1.90 6.81 3.87
CA VAL A 133 2.44 5.60 4.53
C VAL A 133 1.35 4.53 4.59
N VAL A 134 1.67 3.34 4.17
CA VAL A 134 0.76 2.19 4.16
C VAL A 134 1.26 1.13 5.14
N LYS A 135 0.42 0.75 6.08
CA LYS A 135 0.66 -0.34 7.03
C LYS A 135 0.19 -1.66 6.41
N PHE A 136 1.01 -2.70 6.49
CA PHE A 136 0.65 -4.07 6.10
C PHE A 136 1.23 -5.08 7.08
N LYS A 137 0.84 -6.34 6.95
CA LYS A 137 1.31 -7.43 7.78
C LYS A 137 2.06 -8.46 6.93
N VAL A 138 3.04 -9.10 7.55
CA VAL A 138 3.69 -10.31 7.07
C VAL A 138 3.33 -11.43 8.02
N GLY A 139 2.85 -12.56 7.49
CA GLY A 139 2.44 -13.68 8.33
C GLY A 139 2.14 -14.93 7.56
#